data_dc0e5922c4fb9ca3fe47d94ecff70574
#
_entry.id   dc0e5922c4fb9ca3fe47d94ecff70574
#
_cell.length_a   1.000
_cell.length_b   1.000
_cell.length_c   1.000
_cell.angle_alpha   90.00
_cell.angle_beta   90.00
_cell.angle_gamma   90.00
#
_symmetry.space_group_name_H-M   'P 1'
#
loop_
_entity.id
_entity.type
_entity.pdbx_description
1 polymer ?
#
loop_
_entity_poly.entity_id
_entity_poly.type
_entity_poly.pdbx_seq_one_letter_code
_entity_poly.pdbx_strand_id
1 'polypeptide(L)'
;MKSYLEQAFGRGDVTSARMQAAIREWLNLYYGTQSPGEDAADRLAVLAVSKLCRTVFAEYESRTAEALAPSLQALDAVRVQAMQYALVGGECLLKPVLHGRGFDFVPIRRDCYAPLGRDAHGALTGVGTMEVLRHDGRGYLLLERRTAGADGLTIETRLFELAGEALGREVPLATLPATAQLQPSLLLPGVRGVGLAALRTPLLNCVDGGPDAVAVYAPAAGLMHSAARLEYQMRQEFENGASRVFASEDLLREDGYGRRTLQDDLFIGLPDDPANVGVTVYSPQLRVEQFLARKQDILRSCESLIGFKRGILSEVEAAERTATEITSSEGDYNLTIQELQAMWQNGAGQALELCAALGKVYGMPGLSFDAGKDLTMDWGDGVLFDRTRTWNEYMSMVTSGLLRPELALAWYFDLPHADAAQLAKIRKELMPQAAQAAPANNEEKKGETQIGA
;
A
#
# COMPACT_ATOMS: atom_id res chain seq x y z
N MET A 1 -12.49 17.74 -11.80
CA MET A 1 -11.41 17.37 -12.73
C MET A 1 -11.88 17.32 -14.18
N LYS A 2 -12.90 16.53 -14.50
CA LYS A 2 -13.45 16.39 -15.88
C LYS A 2 -13.73 17.72 -16.57
N SER A 3 -14.27 18.69 -15.85
CA SER A 3 -14.59 20.03 -16.38
C SER A 3 -13.37 20.85 -16.80
N TYR A 4 -12.26 20.80 -16.06
CA TYR A 4 -11.11 21.68 -16.35
C TYR A 4 -10.35 21.24 -17.59
N LEU A 5 -10.06 19.95 -17.73
CA LEU A 5 -9.37 19.41 -18.91
C LEU A 5 -10.22 19.53 -20.18
N GLU A 6 -11.53 19.34 -20.06
CA GLU A 6 -12.45 19.52 -21.16
C GLU A 6 -12.54 20.99 -21.62
N GLN A 7 -12.60 21.93 -20.66
CA GLN A 7 -12.58 23.36 -20.94
C GLN A 7 -11.24 23.82 -21.57
N ALA A 8 -10.11 23.29 -21.03
CA ALA A 8 -8.79 23.68 -21.51
C ALA A 8 -8.43 23.08 -22.87
N PHE A 9 -8.75 21.80 -23.11
CA PHE A 9 -8.23 21.05 -24.26
C PHE A 9 -9.30 20.43 -25.16
N GLY A 10 -10.58 20.65 -24.87
CA GLY A 10 -11.70 20.10 -25.65
C GLY A 10 -11.81 18.57 -25.61
N ARG A 11 -11.13 17.92 -24.68
CA ARG A 11 -11.18 16.47 -24.47
C ARG A 11 -11.46 16.13 -23.02
N GLY A 12 -12.44 15.26 -22.80
CA GLY A 12 -12.87 14.81 -21.48
C GLY A 12 -12.21 13.49 -21.05
N ASP A 13 -12.30 13.21 -19.77
CA ASP A 13 -11.93 11.97 -19.12
C ASP A 13 -12.74 10.79 -19.67
N VAL A 14 -12.07 9.73 -20.12
CA VAL A 14 -12.70 8.52 -20.65
C VAL A 14 -13.11 7.53 -19.55
N THR A 15 -12.76 7.81 -18.29
CA THR A 15 -13.16 7.00 -17.13
C THR A 15 -14.68 7.02 -16.97
N SER A 16 -15.32 5.87 -16.77
CA SER A 16 -16.77 5.76 -16.59
C SER A 16 -17.24 6.54 -15.35
N ALA A 17 -18.49 7.02 -15.39
CA ALA A 17 -19.06 7.74 -14.24
C ALA A 17 -19.10 6.87 -12.97
N ARG A 18 -19.33 5.55 -13.13
CA ARG A 18 -19.32 4.58 -12.03
C ARG A 18 -17.93 4.46 -11.41
N MET A 19 -16.90 4.36 -12.24
CA MET A 19 -15.52 4.30 -11.78
C MET A 19 -15.06 5.61 -11.13
N GLN A 20 -15.46 6.77 -11.67
CA GLN A 20 -15.18 8.07 -11.04
C GLN A 20 -15.82 8.21 -9.66
N ALA A 21 -17.03 7.66 -9.47
CA ALA A 21 -17.68 7.65 -8.17
C ALA A 21 -16.91 6.75 -7.19
N ALA A 22 -16.51 5.56 -7.63
CA ALA A 22 -15.73 4.62 -6.82
C ALA A 22 -14.36 5.19 -6.41
N ILE A 23 -13.64 5.85 -7.33
CA ILE A 23 -12.36 6.51 -7.01
C ILE A 23 -12.55 7.57 -5.92
N ARG A 24 -13.60 8.39 -6.01
CA ARG A 24 -13.90 9.39 -4.95
C ARG A 24 -14.20 8.72 -3.62
N GLU A 25 -14.97 7.64 -3.62
CA GLU A 25 -15.28 6.87 -2.42
C GLU A 25 -14.00 6.32 -1.76
N TRP A 26 -13.11 5.72 -2.54
CA TRP A 26 -11.84 5.20 -2.00
C TRP A 26 -10.96 6.28 -1.41
N LEU A 27 -10.84 7.42 -2.09
CA LEU A 27 -10.09 8.56 -1.55
C LEU A 27 -10.72 9.11 -0.27
N ASN A 28 -12.04 9.14 -0.16
CA ASN A 28 -12.73 9.54 1.05
C ASN A 28 -12.50 8.55 2.20
N LEU A 29 -12.55 7.24 1.95
CA LEU A 29 -12.22 6.21 2.94
C LEU A 29 -10.79 6.36 3.49
N TYR A 30 -9.85 6.74 2.64
CA TYR A 30 -8.45 6.88 3.05
C TYR A 30 -8.15 8.23 3.71
N TYR A 31 -8.57 9.36 3.12
CA TYR A 31 -8.24 10.70 3.59
C TYR A 31 -9.18 11.23 4.68
N GLY A 32 -10.28 10.54 4.95
CA GLY A 32 -11.16 10.89 6.07
C GLY A 32 -11.89 12.22 5.92
N THR A 33 -12.41 12.52 4.71
CA THR A 33 -13.21 13.73 4.46
C THR A 33 -14.68 13.56 4.87
N GLN A 34 -14.96 12.79 5.92
CA GLN A 34 -16.32 12.51 6.38
C GLN A 34 -16.85 13.59 7.32
N SER A 35 -18.17 13.70 7.39
CA SER A 35 -18.87 14.71 8.19
C SER A 35 -18.56 14.59 9.69
N PRO A 36 -18.52 15.71 10.44
CA PRO A 36 -18.38 15.68 11.90
C PRO A 36 -19.49 14.81 12.53
N GLY A 37 -19.10 13.74 13.22
CA GLY A 37 -20.04 12.77 13.82
C GLY A 37 -19.92 11.34 13.28
N GLU A 38 -19.39 11.16 12.07
CA GLU A 38 -19.03 9.85 11.50
C GLU A 38 -17.52 9.55 11.66
N ASP A 39 -16.78 10.43 12.29
CA ASP A 39 -15.31 10.47 12.37
C ASP A 39 -14.65 9.38 13.19
N ALA A 40 -15.41 8.48 13.77
CA ALA A 40 -14.85 7.36 14.52
C ALA A 40 -14.67 6.09 13.71
N ALA A 41 -14.78 6.19 12.39
CA ALA A 41 -14.47 5.07 11.55
C ALA A 41 -13.02 4.65 11.79
N ASP A 42 -12.84 3.42 12.24
CA ASP A 42 -11.54 2.77 12.21
C ASP A 42 -10.96 3.05 10.82
N ARG A 43 -9.84 3.74 10.75
CA ARG A 43 -9.19 4.07 9.47
C ARG A 43 -8.63 2.80 8.81
N LEU A 44 -9.53 1.86 8.52
CA LEU A 44 -9.20 0.53 7.99
C LEU A 44 -8.45 0.63 6.66
N ALA A 45 -8.86 1.56 5.79
CA ALA A 45 -8.16 1.81 4.53
C ALA A 45 -6.71 2.28 4.77
N VAL A 46 -6.50 3.19 5.72
CA VAL A 46 -5.16 3.69 6.09
C VAL A 46 -4.32 2.56 6.70
N LEU A 47 -4.90 1.77 7.59
CA LEU A 47 -4.23 0.64 8.21
C LEU A 47 -3.84 -0.40 7.16
N ALA A 48 -4.76 -0.78 6.26
CA ALA A 48 -4.52 -1.75 5.20
C ALA A 48 -3.36 -1.30 4.29
N VAL A 49 -3.42 -0.09 3.75
CA VAL A 49 -2.39 0.46 2.86
C VAL A 49 -1.04 0.56 3.57
N SER A 50 -1.02 1.04 4.83
CA SER A 50 0.22 1.18 5.60
C SER A 50 0.87 -0.18 5.88
N LYS A 51 0.09 -1.20 6.20
CA LYS A 51 0.59 -2.56 6.43
C LYS A 51 1.17 -3.16 5.15
N LEU A 52 0.46 -3.07 4.02
CA LEU A 52 0.96 -3.56 2.73
C LEU A 52 2.26 -2.86 2.33
N CYS A 53 2.32 -1.54 2.37
CA CYS A 53 3.53 -0.79 2.02
C CYS A 53 4.73 -1.17 2.90
N ARG A 54 4.53 -1.31 4.21
CA ARG A 54 5.61 -1.70 5.13
C ARG A 54 6.11 -3.11 4.83
N THR A 55 5.21 -4.04 4.55
CA THR A 55 5.61 -5.42 4.25
C THR A 55 6.30 -5.51 2.89
N VAL A 56 5.79 -4.83 1.86
CA VAL A 56 6.39 -4.85 0.51
C VAL A 56 7.84 -4.33 0.55
N PHE A 57 8.13 -3.28 1.30
CA PHE A 57 9.45 -2.64 1.31
C PHE A 57 10.28 -2.93 2.58
N ALA A 58 9.95 -3.98 3.34
CA ALA A 58 10.61 -4.26 4.62
C ALA A 58 12.13 -4.52 4.47
N GLU A 59 12.53 -5.27 3.46
CA GLU A 59 13.92 -5.67 3.18
C GLU A 59 14.34 -5.31 1.76
N TYR A 60 13.70 -4.28 1.18
CA TYR A 60 13.90 -3.89 -0.20
C TYR A 60 15.25 -3.22 -0.45
N GLU A 61 15.99 -3.76 -1.40
CA GLU A 61 17.17 -3.15 -1.99
C GLU A 61 17.05 -3.11 -3.51
N SER A 62 17.60 -2.07 -4.14
CA SER A 62 17.59 -1.92 -5.59
C SER A 62 18.97 -1.56 -6.13
N ARG A 63 19.27 -2.05 -7.33
CA ARG A 63 20.53 -1.74 -8.04
C ARG A 63 20.27 -1.60 -9.53
N THR A 64 20.97 -0.67 -10.15
CA THR A 64 20.93 -0.46 -11.61
C THR A 64 22.31 -0.08 -12.14
N ALA A 65 22.41 0.06 -13.47
CA ALA A 65 23.64 0.55 -14.10
C ALA A 65 24.05 1.92 -13.57
N GLU A 66 25.35 2.20 -13.44
CA GLU A 66 25.91 3.43 -12.82
C GLU A 66 25.32 4.72 -13.40
N ALA A 67 25.09 4.77 -14.72
CA ALA A 67 24.52 5.95 -15.38
C ALA A 67 23.07 6.27 -14.95
N LEU A 68 22.31 5.28 -14.50
CA LEU A 68 20.90 5.43 -14.04
C LEU A 68 20.79 5.41 -12.50
N ALA A 69 21.87 5.16 -11.77
CA ALA A 69 21.86 5.07 -10.31
C ALA A 69 21.26 6.33 -9.63
N PRO A 70 21.56 7.58 -10.05
CA PRO A 70 20.92 8.77 -9.48
C PRO A 70 19.39 8.77 -9.68
N SER A 71 18.91 8.33 -10.85
CA SER A 71 17.50 8.26 -11.14
C SER A 71 16.80 7.16 -10.35
N LEU A 72 17.44 6.00 -10.15
CA LEU A 72 16.91 4.94 -9.29
C LEU A 72 16.84 5.40 -7.82
N GLN A 73 17.87 6.07 -7.32
CA GLN A 73 17.86 6.63 -5.97
C GLN A 73 16.71 7.64 -5.77
N ALA A 74 16.47 8.51 -6.75
CA ALA A 74 15.34 9.46 -6.70
C ALA A 74 13.99 8.73 -6.74
N LEU A 75 13.87 7.66 -7.53
CA LEU A 75 12.68 6.81 -7.58
C LEU A 75 12.43 6.11 -6.23
N ASP A 76 13.47 5.56 -5.63
CA ASP A 76 13.38 4.91 -4.32
C ASP A 76 13.02 5.89 -3.20
N ALA A 77 13.43 7.15 -3.30
CA ALA A 77 13.03 8.18 -2.33
C ALA A 77 11.50 8.40 -2.30
N VAL A 78 10.82 8.22 -3.41
CA VAL A 78 9.36 8.39 -3.52
C VAL A 78 8.58 7.06 -3.50
N ARG A 79 9.24 5.90 -3.35
CA ARG A 79 8.64 4.56 -3.50
C ARG A 79 7.41 4.34 -2.61
N VAL A 80 7.52 4.70 -1.33
CA VAL A 80 6.41 4.50 -0.37
C VAL A 80 5.22 5.38 -0.73
N GLN A 81 5.46 6.64 -1.08
CA GLN A 81 4.40 7.56 -1.49
C GLN A 81 3.71 7.10 -2.78
N ALA A 82 4.49 6.70 -3.77
CA ALA A 82 3.97 6.21 -5.05
C ALA A 82 3.15 4.92 -4.88
N MET A 83 3.64 3.98 -4.07
CA MET A 83 2.93 2.76 -3.73
C MET A 83 1.61 3.07 -3.02
N GLN A 84 1.62 3.94 -2.00
CA GLN A 84 0.41 4.35 -1.30
C GLN A 84 -0.62 4.97 -2.25
N TYR A 85 -0.19 5.86 -3.15
CA TYR A 85 -1.09 6.46 -4.14
C TYR A 85 -1.69 5.42 -5.08
N ALA A 86 -0.91 4.43 -5.52
CA ALA A 86 -1.40 3.33 -6.35
C ALA A 86 -2.40 2.46 -5.59
N LEU A 87 -2.10 2.06 -4.36
CA LEU A 87 -2.99 1.21 -3.55
C LEU A 87 -4.31 1.90 -3.20
N VAL A 88 -4.28 3.23 -2.99
CA VAL A 88 -5.48 4.02 -2.66
C VAL A 88 -6.34 4.33 -3.88
N GLY A 89 -5.72 4.68 -5.00
CA GLY A 89 -6.44 5.11 -6.21
C GLY A 89 -6.54 4.06 -7.31
N GLY A 90 -5.93 2.88 -7.10
CA GLY A 90 -5.78 1.83 -8.11
C GLY A 90 -4.60 2.04 -9.05
N GLU A 91 -4.23 3.27 -9.33
CA GLU A 91 -3.14 3.65 -10.24
C GLU A 91 -2.45 4.93 -9.74
N CYS A 92 -1.13 4.97 -9.83
CA CYS A 92 -0.30 6.16 -9.63
C CYS A 92 0.59 6.33 -10.85
N LEU A 93 0.72 7.56 -11.35
CA LEU A 93 1.63 7.87 -12.44
C LEU A 93 2.91 8.51 -11.90
N LEU A 94 4.06 8.08 -12.43
CA LEU A 94 5.37 8.62 -12.08
C LEU A 94 5.83 9.55 -13.21
N LYS A 95 5.95 10.84 -12.91
CA LYS A 95 6.43 11.86 -13.85
C LYS A 95 7.93 12.06 -13.63
N PRO A 96 8.79 11.69 -14.60
CA PRO A 96 10.19 12.03 -14.53
C PRO A 96 10.39 13.53 -14.79
N VAL A 97 11.24 14.14 -13.97
CA VAL A 97 11.62 15.56 -14.07
C VAL A 97 13.14 15.63 -14.13
N LEU A 98 13.69 16.28 -15.13
CA LEU A 98 15.13 16.39 -15.30
C LEU A 98 15.76 17.17 -14.13
N HIS A 99 16.73 16.55 -13.48
CA HIS A 99 17.50 17.16 -12.40
C HIS A 99 18.98 16.78 -12.49
N GLY A 100 19.82 17.77 -12.74
CA GLY A 100 21.25 17.54 -12.87
C GLY A 100 21.61 16.60 -14.04
N ARG A 101 22.20 15.46 -13.72
CA ARG A 101 22.55 14.40 -14.68
C ARG A 101 21.60 13.18 -14.63
N GLY A 102 20.47 13.29 -13.98
CA GLY A 102 19.49 12.24 -13.82
C GLY A 102 18.06 12.78 -13.84
N PHE A 103 17.16 12.00 -13.34
CA PHE A 103 15.74 12.36 -13.25
C PHE A 103 15.24 12.15 -11.83
N ASP A 104 14.54 13.14 -11.31
CA ASP A 104 13.68 13.01 -10.14
C ASP A 104 12.31 12.49 -10.57
N PHE A 105 11.51 12.04 -9.61
CA PHE A 105 10.18 11.53 -9.87
C PHE A 105 9.12 12.21 -9.03
N VAL A 106 8.03 12.62 -9.68
CA VAL A 106 6.84 13.16 -9.01
C VAL A 106 5.72 12.14 -9.15
N PRO A 107 5.29 11.51 -8.03
CA PRO A 107 4.12 10.63 -8.03
C PRO A 107 2.83 11.45 -8.21
N ILE A 108 2.02 11.11 -9.21
CA ILE A 108 0.75 11.76 -9.50
C ILE A 108 -0.38 10.85 -9.03
N ARG A 109 -1.15 11.37 -8.07
CA ARG A 109 -2.28 10.67 -7.46
C ARG A 109 -3.47 10.58 -8.44
N ARG A 110 -4.32 9.56 -8.28
CA ARG A 110 -5.42 9.25 -9.20
C ARG A 110 -6.44 10.39 -9.40
N ASP A 111 -6.61 11.26 -8.43
CA ASP A 111 -7.47 12.45 -8.54
C ASP A 111 -6.77 13.67 -9.15
N CYS A 112 -5.47 13.59 -9.45
CA CYS A 112 -4.70 14.65 -10.06
C CYS A 112 -4.46 14.42 -11.57
N TYR A 113 -5.04 13.38 -12.15
CA TYR A 113 -5.00 13.15 -13.59
C TYR A 113 -6.29 12.50 -14.11
N ALA A 114 -6.52 12.60 -15.41
CA ALA A 114 -7.61 11.93 -16.10
C ALA A 114 -7.09 11.25 -17.37
N PRO A 115 -7.41 9.97 -17.60
CA PRO A 115 -7.20 9.30 -18.87
C PRO A 115 -8.02 10.04 -19.97
N LEU A 116 -7.36 10.40 -21.06
CA LEU A 116 -7.99 11.00 -22.24
C LEU A 116 -8.08 10.03 -23.42
N GLY A 117 -7.45 8.87 -23.30
CA GLY A 117 -7.49 7.77 -24.24
C GLY A 117 -6.73 6.57 -23.71
N ARG A 118 -7.17 5.36 -24.10
CA ARG A 118 -6.49 4.09 -23.85
C ARG A 118 -6.49 3.28 -25.14
N ASP A 119 -5.51 2.42 -25.29
CA ASP A 119 -5.45 1.43 -26.37
C ASP A 119 -6.25 0.16 -26.04
N ALA A 120 -6.22 -0.81 -26.94
CA ALA A 120 -6.91 -2.10 -26.76
C ALA A 120 -6.40 -2.92 -25.56
N HIS A 121 -5.20 -2.64 -25.08
CA HIS A 121 -4.58 -3.30 -23.92
C HIS A 121 -4.75 -2.51 -22.61
N GLY A 122 -5.47 -1.39 -22.67
CA GLY A 122 -5.72 -0.50 -21.53
C GLY A 122 -4.56 0.46 -21.19
N ALA A 123 -3.48 0.49 -21.99
CA ALA A 123 -2.41 1.44 -21.80
C ALA A 123 -2.86 2.87 -22.19
N LEU A 124 -2.34 3.87 -21.47
CA LEU A 124 -2.69 5.28 -21.72
C LEU A 124 -2.11 5.75 -23.06
N THR A 125 -2.97 6.22 -23.98
CA THR A 125 -2.59 6.91 -25.21
C THR A 125 -2.72 8.41 -25.08
N GLY A 126 -3.49 8.89 -24.12
CA GLY A 126 -3.64 10.27 -23.76
C GLY A 126 -3.95 10.43 -22.28
N VAL A 127 -3.37 11.43 -21.64
CA VAL A 127 -3.60 11.76 -20.24
C VAL A 127 -3.55 13.26 -20.02
N GLY A 128 -4.47 13.77 -19.21
CA GLY A 128 -4.43 15.14 -18.70
C GLY A 128 -4.04 15.13 -17.23
N THR A 129 -3.04 15.91 -16.86
CA THR A 129 -2.62 16.07 -15.44
C THR A 129 -2.95 17.47 -14.95
N MET A 130 -3.11 17.59 -13.63
CA MET A 130 -3.50 18.80 -12.93
C MET A 130 -2.59 19.02 -11.74
N GLU A 131 -2.05 20.23 -11.61
CA GLU A 131 -1.24 20.65 -10.47
C GLU A 131 -1.71 22.01 -9.96
N VAL A 132 -2.00 22.09 -8.67
CA VAL A 132 -2.37 23.35 -8.01
C VAL A 132 -1.11 24.03 -7.50
N LEU A 133 -0.83 25.23 -8.02
CA LEU A 133 0.29 26.07 -7.63
C LEU A 133 -0.23 27.27 -6.84
N ARG A 134 0.57 27.73 -5.86
CA ARG A 134 0.28 28.95 -5.10
C ARG A 134 1.44 29.91 -5.21
N HIS A 135 1.14 31.16 -5.53
CA HIS A 135 2.12 32.24 -5.62
C HIS A 135 1.47 33.55 -5.18
N ASP A 136 2.12 34.28 -4.30
CA ASP A 136 1.66 35.57 -3.76
C ASP A 136 0.20 35.54 -3.24
N GLY A 137 -0.18 34.47 -2.54
CA GLY A 137 -1.51 34.28 -1.98
C GLY A 137 -2.61 33.93 -3.01
N ARG A 138 -2.26 33.82 -4.30
CA ARG A 138 -3.17 33.40 -5.37
C ARG A 138 -2.98 31.93 -5.73
N GLY A 139 -4.08 31.27 -6.08
CA GLY A 139 -4.07 29.89 -6.62
C GLY A 139 -4.00 29.91 -8.14
N TYR A 140 -3.22 29.00 -8.67
CA TYR A 140 -3.11 28.74 -10.11
C TYR A 140 -3.26 27.24 -10.38
N LEU A 141 -3.77 26.88 -11.54
CA LEU A 141 -3.92 25.51 -12.00
C LEU A 141 -3.08 25.30 -13.25
N LEU A 142 -2.05 24.49 -13.13
CA LEU A 142 -1.24 24.03 -14.24
C LEU A 142 -1.88 22.76 -14.82
N LEU A 143 -2.25 22.80 -16.08
CA LEU A 143 -2.83 21.68 -16.81
C LEU A 143 -1.86 21.23 -17.90
N GLU A 144 -1.54 19.94 -17.93
CA GLU A 144 -0.77 19.33 -19.01
C GLU A 144 -1.63 18.29 -19.72
N ARG A 145 -1.64 18.31 -21.05
CA ARG A 145 -2.15 17.24 -21.89
C ARG A 145 -0.98 16.54 -22.55
N ARG A 146 -0.87 15.23 -22.33
CA ARG A 146 0.16 14.37 -22.91
C ARG A 146 -0.50 13.39 -23.86
N THR A 147 -0.03 13.33 -25.09
CA THR A 147 -0.61 12.49 -26.15
C THR A 147 0.50 11.70 -26.83
N ALA A 148 0.35 10.38 -26.84
CA ALA A 148 1.21 9.48 -27.61
C ALA A 148 0.86 9.59 -29.10
N GLY A 149 1.84 9.86 -29.94
CA GLY A 149 1.70 9.94 -31.39
C GLY A 149 2.72 9.06 -32.12
N ALA A 150 2.59 8.96 -33.44
CA ALA A 150 3.51 8.21 -34.27
C ALA A 150 4.93 8.80 -34.23
N ASP A 151 5.05 10.11 -34.15
CA ASP A 151 6.32 10.84 -34.17
C ASP A 151 6.96 10.96 -32.77
N GLY A 152 6.24 10.57 -31.72
CA GLY A 152 6.68 10.69 -30.33
C GLY A 152 5.60 11.21 -29.40
N LEU A 153 6.02 11.74 -28.25
CA LEU A 153 5.15 12.31 -27.23
C LEU A 153 4.94 13.80 -27.45
N THR A 154 3.69 14.23 -27.54
CA THR A 154 3.32 15.65 -27.51
C THR A 154 2.82 16.05 -26.12
N ILE A 155 3.37 17.13 -25.57
CA ILE A 155 2.98 17.72 -24.27
C ILE A 155 2.47 19.13 -24.55
N GLU A 156 1.23 19.42 -24.17
CA GLU A 156 0.65 20.75 -24.19
C GLU A 156 0.40 21.22 -22.77
N THR A 157 0.88 22.41 -22.44
CA THR A 157 0.86 22.96 -21.09
C THR A 157 0.14 24.30 -21.09
N ARG A 158 -0.82 24.47 -20.18
CA ARG A 158 -1.59 25.71 -19.98
C ARG A 158 -1.67 26.04 -18.49
N LEU A 159 -1.64 27.34 -18.18
CA LEU A 159 -1.74 27.84 -16.82
C LEU A 159 -2.99 28.72 -16.67
N PHE A 160 -3.77 28.47 -15.64
CA PHE A 160 -4.99 29.20 -15.34
C PHE A 160 -4.96 29.77 -13.93
N GLU A 161 -5.55 30.94 -13.73
CA GLU A 161 -5.87 31.41 -12.39
C GLU A 161 -7.01 30.56 -11.80
N LEU A 162 -6.98 30.33 -10.49
CA LEU A 162 -8.10 29.69 -9.77
C LEU A 162 -9.03 30.77 -9.21
N ALA A 163 -10.30 30.71 -9.58
CA ALA A 163 -11.36 31.52 -9.05
C ALA A 163 -12.25 30.68 -8.12
N GLY A 164 -11.80 30.49 -6.87
CA GLY A 164 -12.39 29.51 -5.97
C GLY A 164 -12.15 28.07 -6.47
N GLU A 165 -13.23 27.33 -6.76
CA GLU A 165 -13.16 25.99 -7.38
C GLU A 165 -13.36 26.02 -8.90
N ALA A 166 -13.51 27.18 -9.55
CA ALA A 166 -13.70 27.31 -10.97
C ALA A 166 -12.38 27.61 -11.69
N LEU A 167 -12.30 27.16 -12.96
CA LEU A 167 -11.21 27.54 -13.86
C LEU A 167 -11.39 29.03 -14.23
N GLY A 168 -10.41 29.83 -13.86
CA GLY A 168 -10.38 31.25 -14.16
C GLY A 168 -9.77 31.56 -15.54
N ARG A 169 -9.14 32.72 -15.67
CA ARG A 169 -8.51 33.15 -16.91
C ARG A 169 -7.21 32.36 -17.17
N GLU A 170 -6.97 32.02 -18.44
CA GLU A 170 -5.68 31.53 -18.89
C GLU A 170 -4.63 32.65 -18.81
N VAL A 171 -3.46 32.33 -18.23
CA VAL A 171 -2.35 33.27 -18.08
C VAL A 171 -1.08 32.68 -18.71
N PRO A 172 -0.12 33.52 -19.12
CA PRO A 172 1.15 33.02 -19.66
C PRO A 172 1.90 32.17 -18.67
N LEU A 173 2.59 31.13 -19.13
CA LEU A 173 3.44 30.28 -18.29
C LEU A 173 4.53 31.06 -17.53
N ALA A 174 5.01 32.17 -18.11
CA ALA A 174 5.98 33.06 -17.50
C ALA A 174 5.46 33.85 -16.28
N THR A 175 4.15 33.75 -15.98
CA THR A 175 3.56 34.40 -14.78
C THR A 175 4.12 33.87 -13.50
N LEU A 176 4.51 32.58 -13.46
CA LEU A 176 5.08 31.94 -12.29
C LEU A 176 6.53 31.54 -12.55
N PRO A 177 7.45 31.77 -11.61
CA PRO A 177 8.84 31.31 -11.74
C PRO A 177 8.96 29.79 -11.98
N ALA A 178 8.09 29.00 -11.34
CA ALA A 178 8.06 27.54 -11.47
C ALA A 178 7.66 27.05 -12.86
N THR A 179 6.91 27.84 -13.64
CA THR A 179 6.42 27.47 -14.97
C THR A 179 7.05 28.25 -16.09
N ALA A 180 7.89 29.27 -15.78
CA ALA A 180 8.44 30.19 -16.76
C ALA A 180 9.30 29.54 -17.85
N GLN A 181 9.89 28.39 -17.57
CA GLN A 181 10.70 27.64 -18.53
C GLN A 181 9.92 26.57 -19.30
N LEU A 182 8.65 26.34 -18.96
CA LEU A 182 7.81 25.39 -19.66
C LEU A 182 7.36 25.95 -21.02
N GLN A 183 7.27 25.07 -22.00
CA GLN A 183 6.76 25.44 -23.33
C GLN A 183 5.26 25.13 -23.42
N PRO A 184 4.46 26.01 -24.09
CA PRO A 184 3.04 25.73 -24.30
C PRO A 184 2.76 24.46 -25.10
N SER A 185 3.69 24.08 -26.00
CA SER A 185 3.65 22.82 -26.75
C SER A 185 5.07 22.31 -26.96
N LEU A 186 5.29 21.02 -26.63
CA LEU A 186 6.58 20.37 -26.77
C LEU A 186 6.38 19.00 -27.42
N LEU A 187 7.14 18.72 -28.48
CA LEU A 187 7.24 17.37 -29.06
C LEU A 187 8.56 16.73 -28.61
N LEU A 188 8.47 15.54 -28.08
CA LEU A 188 9.61 14.70 -27.67
C LEU A 188 9.71 13.50 -28.64
N PRO A 189 10.54 13.59 -29.69
CA PRO A 189 10.62 12.56 -30.72
C PRO A 189 11.22 11.27 -30.13
N GLY A 190 10.66 10.12 -30.56
CA GLY A 190 11.12 8.81 -30.15
C GLY A 190 10.74 8.38 -28.71
N VAL A 191 10.09 9.25 -27.93
CA VAL A 191 9.52 8.88 -26.62
C VAL A 191 8.19 8.18 -26.85
N ARG A 192 8.09 6.93 -26.44
CA ARG A 192 6.89 6.11 -26.58
C ARG A 192 5.91 6.36 -25.42
N GLY A 193 4.61 6.18 -25.70
CA GLY A 193 3.56 6.36 -24.70
C GLY A 193 3.35 7.81 -24.27
N VAL A 194 2.75 8.01 -23.10
CA VAL A 194 2.40 9.34 -22.57
C VAL A 194 3.54 10.00 -21.77
N GLY A 195 4.73 9.37 -21.72
CA GLY A 195 5.89 9.90 -21.01
C GLY A 195 5.71 9.90 -19.47
N LEU A 196 4.93 8.97 -18.96
CA LEU A 196 4.72 8.69 -17.54
C LEU A 196 4.77 7.19 -17.34
N ALA A 197 5.45 6.73 -16.29
CA ALA A 197 5.39 5.34 -15.88
C ALA A 197 4.17 5.12 -14.98
N ALA A 198 3.54 3.95 -15.06
CA ALA A 198 2.33 3.65 -14.32
C ALA A 198 2.55 2.53 -13.30
N LEU A 199 2.19 2.78 -12.06
CA LEU A 199 2.01 1.77 -11.02
C LEU A 199 0.53 1.43 -10.96
N ARG A 200 0.16 0.21 -11.35
CA ARG A 200 -1.24 -0.25 -11.41
C ARG A 200 -1.40 -1.46 -10.51
N THR A 201 -2.40 -1.40 -9.62
CA THR A 201 -2.73 -2.55 -8.76
C THR A 201 -3.06 -3.80 -9.59
N PRO A 202 -2.62 -4.99 -9.14
CA PRO A 202 -2.81 -6.24 -9.89
C PRO A 202 -4.24 -6.81 -9.77
N LEU A 203 -5.21 -5.98 -9.45
CA LEU A 203 -6.59 -6.40 -9.25
C LEU A 203 -7.44 -6.17 -10.50
N LEU A 204 -8.33 -7.10 -10.79
CA LEU A 204 -9.35 -6.92 -11.81
C LEU A 204 -10.36 -5.86 -11.36
N ASN A 205 -10.82 -5.06 -12.33
CA ASN A 205 -11.81 -4.02 -12.07
C ASN A 205 -13.16 -4.64 -11.68
N CYS A 206 -13.43 -4.65 -10.38
CA CYS A 206 -14.68 -5.15 -9.78
C CYS A 206 -15.81 -4.11 -9.79
N VAL A 207 -15.57 -2.89 -10.29
CA VAL A 207 -16.57 -1.81 -10.32
C VAL A 207 -17.42 -1.86 -11.58
N ASP A 208 -16.78 -1.87 -12.75
CA ASP A 208 -17.45 -1.83 -14.05
C ASP A 208 -16.83 -2.75 -15.10
N GLY A 209 -15.79 -3.52 -14.76
CA GLY A 209 -15.10 -4.42 -15.67
C GLY A 209 -14.25 -3.69 -16.74
N GLY A 210 -14.10 -2.38 -16.62
CA GLY A 210 -13.33 -1.55 -17.55
C GLY A 210 -11.80 -1.69 -17.37
N PRO A 211 -11.00 -0.94 -18.16
CA PRO A 211 -9.55 -1.03 -18.14
C PRO A 211 -8.89 -0.25 -16.98
N ASP A 212 -9.65 0.47 -16.18
CA ASP A 212 -9.13 1.22 -15.03
C ASP A 212 -8.75 0.28 -13.89
N ALA A 213 -7.62 0.55 -13.22
CA ALA A 213 -7.21 -0.16 -12.03
C ALA A 213 -8.04 0.27 -10.80
N VAL A 214 -8.17 -0.59 -9.81
CA VAL A 214 -9.01 -0.38 -8.62
C VAL A 214 -8.16 -0.32 -7.35
N ALA A 215 -8.64 0.39 -6.31
CA ALA A 215 -7.97 0.42 -5.02
C ALA A 215 -7.78 -1.00 -4.46
N VAL A 216 -6.70 -1.24 -3.72
CA VAL A 216 -6.43 -2.57 -3.13
C VAL A 216 -7.56 -3.03 -2.21
N TYR A 217 -8.26 -2.10 -1.58
CA TYR A 217 -9.40 -2.36 -0.71
C TYR A 217 -10.76 -2.14 -1.40
N ALA A 218 -10.80 -1.94 -2.72
CA ALA A 218 -12.06 -1.75 -3.45
C ALA A 218 -13.08 -2.86 -3.21
N PRO A 219 -12.71 -4.16 -3.19
CA PRO A 219 -13.66 -5.23 -2.89
C PRO A 219 -14.23 -5.15 -1.46
N ALA A 220 -13.49 -4.57 -0.52
CA ALA A 220 -13.87 -4.46 0.89
C ALA A 220 -14.51 -3.09 1.24
N ALA A 221 -14.61 -2.14 0.31
CA ALA A 221 -15.06 -0.77 0.59
C ALA A 221 -16.44 -0.73 1.27
N GLY A 222 -17.41 -1.52 0.80
CA GLY A 222 -18.73 -1.61 1.40
C GLY A 222 -18.72 -2.18 2.82
N LEU A 223 -17.79 -3.08 3.13
CA LEU A 223 -17.61 -3.60 4.50
C LEU A 223 -16.94 -2.58 5.41
N MET A 224 -16.00 -1.78 4.89
CA MET A 224 -15.39 -0.69 5.65
C MET A 224 -16.43 0.37 6.04
N HIS A 225 -17.36 0.71 5.14
CA HIS A 225 -18.50 1.56 5.49
C HIS A 225 -19.42 0.91 6.53
N SER A 226 -19.61 -0.41 6.46
CA SER A 226 -20.40 -1.14 7.44
C SER A 226 -19.74 -1.15 8.82
N ALA A 227 -18.41 -1.29 8.89
CA ALA A 227 -17.64 -1.17 10.13
C ALA A 227 -17.77 0.23 10.75
N ALA A 228 -17.65 1.28 9.95
CA ALA A 228 -17.83 2.65 10.38
C ALA A 228 -19.23 2.91 10.95
N ARG A 229 -20.26 2.43 10.26
CA ARG A 229 -21.66 2.52 10.73
C ARG A 229 -21.88 1.75 12.02
N LEU A 230 -21.30 0.56 12.15
CA LEU A 230 -21.39 -0.25 13.37
C LEU A 230 -20.76 0.47 14.57
N GLU A 231 -19.59 1.08 14.38
CA GLU A 231 -18.90 1.86 15.40
C GLU A 231 -19.74 3.08 15.85
N TYR A 232 -20.35 3.78 14.90
CA TYR A 232 -21.29 4.87 15.20
C TYR A 232 -22.50 4.37 16.00
N GLN A 233 -23.10 3.24 15.61
CA GLN A 233 -24.25 2.67 16.33
C GLN A 233 -23.86 2.23 17.74
N MET A 234 -22.69 1.64 17.93
CA MET A 234 -22.17 1.24 19.23
C MET A 234 -21.99 2.47 20.12
N ARG A 235 -21.40 3.55 19.61
CA ARG A 235 -21.26 4.82 20.33
C ARG A 235 -22.62 5.37 20.75
N GLN A 236 -23.59 5.41 19.84
CA GLN A 236 -24.95 5.87 20.15
C GLN A 236 -25.61 4.99 21.21
N GLU A 237 -25.36 3.68 21.22
CA GLU A 237 -25.87 2.80 22.26
C GLU A 237 -25.30 3.14 23.64
N PHE A 238 -23.98 3.43 23.71
CA PHE A 238 -23.35 3.88 24.95
C PHE A 238 -23.89 5.26 25.42
N GLU A 239 -24.01 6.21 24.51
CA GLU A 239 -24.50 7.55 24.82
C GLU A 239 -25.96 7.51 25.28
N ASN A 240 -26.81 6.72 24.62
CA ASN A 240 -28.25 6.60 24.97
C ASN A 240 -28.48 5.61 26.10
N GLY A 241 -27.58 4.68 26.34
CA GLY A 241 -27.63 3.68 27.40
C GLY A 241 -27.27 4.15 28.78
N ALA A 242 -27.00 5.45 28.95
CA ALA A 242 -26.80 6.03 30.26
C ALA A 242 -28.04 5.80 31.11
N SER A 243 -27.83 5.31 32.34
CA SER A 243 -28.92 5.13 33.29
C SER A 243 -29.65 6.45 33.52
N ARG A 244 -30.95 6.44 33.40
CA ARG A 244 -31.80 7.61 33.59
C ARG A 244 -32.82 7.35 34.67
N VAL A 245 -33.05 8.34 35.49
CA VAL A 245 -34.08 8.30 36.49
C VAL A 245 -35.24 9.16 35.95
N PHE A 246 -36.38 8.54 35.75
CA PHE A 246 -37.62 9.24 35.44
C PHE A 246 -38.37 9.44 36.75
N ALA A 247 -38.54 10.71 37.12
CA ALA A 247 -39.28 11.09 38.31
C ALA A 247 -40.46 11.94 37.91
N SER A 248 -41.58 11.86 38.69
CA SER A 248 -42.70 12.77 38.51
C SER A 248 -42.23 14.20 38.69
N GLU A 249 -42.81 15.13 37.94
CA GLU A 249 -42.46 16.56 38.00
C GLU A 249 -42.68 17.14 39.42
N ASP A 250 -43.62 16.58 40.15
CA ASP A 250 -43.92 16.97 41.55
C ASP A 250 -42.82 16.62 42.54
N LEU A 251 -41.90 15.71 42.15
CA LEU A 251 -40.73 15.30 42.95
C LEU A 251 -39.48 16.12 42.65
N LEU A 252 -39.56 17.01 41.68
CA LEU A 252 -38.43 17.85 41.29
C LEU A 252 -38.49 19.21 41.98
N ARG A 253 -37.32 19.60 42.51
CA ARG A 253 -37.14 20.95 43.11
C ARG A 253 -36.37 21.82 42.14
N GLU A 254 -36.82 23.03 41.94
CA GLU A 254 -36.11 24.02 41.12
C GLU A 254 -35.06 24.72 41.99
N ASP A 255 -33.80 24.65 41.55
CA ASP A 255 -32.72 25.40 42.19
C ASP A 255 -32.79 26.88 41.82
N GLY A 256 -32.04 27.75 42.53
CA GLY A 256 -32.01 29.20 42.29
C GLY A 256 -31.54 29.61 40.89
N TYR A 257 -31.15 28.68 40.02
CA TYR A 257 -30.72 28.85 38.63
C TYR A 257 -31.72 28.27 37.62
N GLY A 258 -32.90 27.84 38.07
CA GLY A 258 -33.93 27.26 37.20
C GLY A 258 -33.66 25.81 36.77
N ARG A 259 -32.72 25.10 37.40
CA ARG A 259 -32.47 23.68 37.15
C ARG A 259 -33.36 22.87 38.06
N ARG A 260 -33.99 21.86 37.47
CA ARG A 260 -34.83 20.91 38.21
C ARG A 260 -33.96 19.76 38.69
N THR A 261 -33.87 19.55 39.99
CA THR A 261 -33.13 18.49 40.67
C THR A 261 -34.06 17.66 41.54
N LEU A 262 -33.75 16.38 41.75
CA LEU A 262 -34.45 15.57 42.75
C LEU A 262 -34.17 16.11 44.17
N GLN A 263 -35.18 16.04 45.01
CA GLN A 263 -34.99 16.42 46.43
C GLN A 263 -34.07 15.40 47.09
N ASP A 264 -33.03 15.85 47.81
CA ASP A 264 -32.01 15.00 48.44
C ASP A 264 -32.61 14.00 49.46
N ASP A 265 -33.76 14.33 50.04
CA ASP A 265 -34.45 13.49 51.03
C ASP A 265 -35.19 12.28 50.44
N LEU A 266 -35.31 12.18 49.12
CA LEU A 266 -36.05 11.10 48.43
C LEU A 266 -35.26 9.81 48.31
N PHE A 267 -33.96 9.82 48.56
CA PHE A 267 -33.09 8.63 48.51
C PHE A 267 -32.95 7.90 49.85
N ILE A 268 -33.57 8.44 50.93
CA ILE A 268 -33.49 7.86 52.25
C ILE A 268 -34.79 7.13 52.57
N GLY A 269 -34.80 5.83 52.34
CA GLY A 269 -35.81 4.93 52.88
C GLY A 269 -37.20 5.06 52.28
N LEU A 270 -37.37 4.62 51.04
CA LEU A 270 -38.67 4.28 50.47
C LEU A 270 -39.13 2.93 51.03
N PRO A 271 -40.07 2.88 51.97
CA PRO A 271 -40.73 1.64 52.25
C PRO A 271 -41.82 1.45 51.21
N ASP A 272 -41.80 0.27 50.59
CA ASP A 272 -42.87 -0.27 49.75
C ASP A 272 -43.07 0.30 48.36
N ASP A 273 -43.00 -0.64 47.41
CA ASP A 273 -43.37 -0.62 45.99
C ASP A 273 -42.92 0.61 45.15
N PRO A 274 -41.81 0.46 44.43
CA PRO A 274 -41.29 1.51 43.51
C PRO A 274 -42.34 1.99 42.48
N ALA A 275 -43.32 1.16 42.15
CA ALA A 275 -44.37 1.48 41.18
C ALA A 275 -45.31 2.61 41.63
N ASN A 276 -45.41 2.88 42.94
CA ASN A 276 -46.29 3.91 43.49
C ASN A 276 -45.61 5.23 43.81
N VAL A 277 -44.29 5.31 43.69
CA VAL A 277 -43.52 6.48 44.13
C VAL A 277 -43.27 7.48 42.98
N GLY A 278 -43.64 7.14 41.75
CA GLY A 278 -43.46 8.04 40.60
C GLY A 278 -41.98 8.17 40.16
N VAL A 279 -41.12 7.25 40.60
CA VAL A 279 -39.72 7.18 40.18
C VAL A 279 -39.46 5.86 39.45
N THR A 280 -38.99 5.95 38.25
CA THR A 280 -38.58 4.75 37.45
C THR A 280 -37.12 4.91 37.06
N VAL A 281 -36.32 3.88 37.38
CA VAL A 281 -34.93 3.82 36.95
C VAL A 281 -34.88 3.04 35.66
N TYR A 282 -34.46 3.68 34.58
CA TYR A 282 -34.19 3.04 33.30
C TYR A 282 -32.69 2.77 33.20
N SER A 283 -32.33 1.49 33.21
CA SER A 283 -30.95 1.04 33.05
C SER A 283 -30.93 -0.07 31.98
N PRO A 284 -30.78 0.33 30.72
CA PRO A 284 -30.77 -0.66 29.62
C PRO A 284 -29.54 -1.53 29.67
N GLN A 285 -29.70 -2.80 29.26
CA GLN A 285 -28.55 -3.66 29.00
C GLN A 285 -27.91 -3.30 27.66
N LEU A 286 -26.63 -2.99 27.69
CA LEU A 286 -25.87 -2.66 26.47
C LEU A 286 -25.51 -3.96 25.73
N ARG A 287 -25.66 -3.95 24.40
CA ARG A 287 -25.38 -5.10 23.51
C ARG A 287 -23.92 -5.13 23.04
N VAL A 288 -22.96 -4.87 23.93
CA VAL A 288 -21.54 -4.70 23.59
C VAL A 288 -20.95 -5.93 22.91
N GLU A 289 -21.21 -7.13 23.46
CA GLU A 289 -20.68 -8.39 22.92
C GLU A 289 -21.14 -8.63 21.47
N GLN A 290 -22.40 -8.37 21.17
CA GLN A 290 -22.96 -8.54 19.82
C GLN A 290 -22.33 -7.54 18.84
N PHE A 291 -22.11 -6.30 19.25
CA PHE A 291 -21.42 -5.30 18.42
C PHE A 291 -19.96 -5.73 18.15
N LEU A 292 -19.23 -6.16 19.18
CA LEU A 292 -17.84 -6.61 19.02
C LEU A 292 -17.75 -7.88 18.14
N ALA A 293 -18.62 -8.86 18.34
CA ALA A 293 -18.66 -10.06 17.51
C ALA A 293 -18.92 -9.71 16.04
N ARG A 294 -19.90 -8.84 15.76
CA ARG A 294 -20.15 -8.38 14.39
C ARG A 294 -19.00 -7.60 13.79
N LYS A 295 -18.33 -6.75 14.58
CA LYS A 295 -17.14 -6.03 14.15
C LYS A 295 -16.04 -6.99 13.72
N GLN A 296 -15.77 -8.03 14.51
CA GLN A 296 -14.77 -9.05 14.18
C GLN A 296 -15.11 -9.79 12.87
N ASP A 297 -16.38 -10.13 12.63
CA ASP A 297 -16.83 -10.73 11.37
C ASP A 297 -16.56 -9.85 10.15
N ILE A 298 -16.83 -8.54 10.28
CA ILE A 298 -16.57 -7.57 9.21
C ILE A 298 -15.06 -7.46 8.95
N LEU A 299 -14.24 -7.37 10.00
CA LEU A 299 -12.78 -7.28 9.87
C LEU A 299 -12.18 -8.53 9.21
N ARG A 300 -12.63 -9.72 9.61
CA ARG A 300 -12.24 -11.00 8.99
C ARG A 300 -12.59 -11.06 7.50
N SER A 301 -13.77 -10.56 7.16
CA SER A 301 -14.20 -10.48 5.75
C SER A 301 -13.38 -9.47 4.95
N CYS A 302 -13.03 -8.32 5.54
CA CYS A 302 -12.12 -7.36 4.92
C CYS A 302 -10.74 -7.96 4.67
N GLU A 303 -10.17 -8.69 5.64
CA GLU A 303 -8.89 -9.39 5.48
C GLU A 303 -8.91 -10.33 4.27
N SER A 304 -9.95 -11.16 4.15
CA SER A 304 -10.09 -12.10 3.04
C SER A 304 -10.20 -11.41 1.68
N LEU A 305 -10.92 -10.28 1.61
CA LEU A 305 -11.11 -9.55 0.34
C LEU A 305 -9.89 -8.73 -0.08
N ILE A 306 -9.03 -8.34 0.84
CA ILE A 306 -7.79 -7.59 0.58
C ILE A 306 -6.61 -8.54 0.31
N GLY A 307 -6.75 -9.82 0.67
CA GLY A 307 -5.65 -10.80 0.61
C GLY A 307 -4.73 -10.75 1.84
N PHE A 308 -5.24 -10.31 2.99
CA PHE A 308 -4.52 -10.35 4.25
C PHE A 308 -4.62 -11.71 4.92
N LYS A 309 -3.57 -12.07 5.65
CA LYS A 309 -3.69 -13.15 6.63
C LYS A 309 -4.57 -12.70 7.81
N ARG A 310 -5.25 -13.65 8.44
CA ARG A 310 -6.05 -13.37 9.61
C ARG A 310 -5.22 -12.85 10.78
N GLY A 311 -5.73 -11.82 11.45
CA GLY A 311 -5.08 -11.18 12.59
C GLY A 311 -4.27 -9.93 12.25
N ILE A 312 -4.37 -9.43 11.01
CA ILE A 312 -3.81 -8.12 10.63
C ILE A 312 -4.78 -6.99 11.01
N LEU A 313 -6.08 -7.19 10.76
CA LEU A 313 -7.15 -6.27 11.10
C LEU A 313 -8.03 -6.79 12.23
N SER A 314 -8.27 -8.11 12.26
CA SER A 314 -9.11 -8.79 13.25
C SER A 314 -8.29 -9.30 14.43
N GLU A 315 -8.96 -9.61 15.53
CA GLU A 315 -8.37 -10.34 16.65
C GLU A 315 -8.19 -11.82 16.30
N VAL A 316 -7.09 -12.40 16.79
CA VAL A 316 -6.81 -13.81 16.66
C VAL A 316 -7.35 -14.48 17.92
N GLU A 317 -8.39 -15.29 17.79
CA GLU A 317 -8.82 -16.17 18.89
C GLU A 317 -7.71 -17.19 19.16
N ALA A 318 -7.38 -17.38 20.44
CA ALA A 318 -6.35 -18.31 20.90
C ALA A 318 -6.73 -19.80 20.68
N ALA A 319 -7.92 -20.08 20.13
CA ALA A 319 -8.39 -21.44 19.89
C ALA A 319 -7.71 -22.04 18.66
N GLU A 320 -7.12 -23.17 18.89
CA GLU A 320 -6.65 -24.25 18.00
C GLU A 320 -6.78 -24.01 16.49
N ARG A 321 -5.88 -23.21 15.93
CA ARG A 321 -5.69 -23.23 14.47
C ARG A 321 -4.86 -24.44 14.10
N THR A 322 -5.33 -25.23 13.16
CA THR A 322 -4.51 -26.29 12.58
C THR A 322 -3.33 -25.68 11.83
N ALA A 323 -2.18 -26.35 11.87
CA ALA A 323 -0.98 -25.90 11.14
C ALA A 323 -1.27 -25.67 9.64
N THR A 324 -2.21 -26.42 9.07
CA THR A 324 -2.65 -26.31 7.68
C THR A 324 -3.39 -24.98 7.39
N GLU A 325 -4.26 -24.53 8.31
CA GLU A 325 -4.97 -23.24 8.13
C GLU A 325 -4.04 -22.04 8.25
N ILE A 326 -3.06 -22.11 9.16
CA ILE A 326 -2.03 -21.08 9.28
C ILE A 326 -1.23 -21.00 7.99
N THR A 327 -0.74 -22.12 7.48
CA THR A 327 0.08 -22.18 6.26
C THR A 327 -0.69 -21.70 5.02
N SER A 328 -1.98 -22.02 4.88
CA SER A 328 -2.80 -21.55 3.77
C SER A 328 -3.02 -20.03 3.83
N SER A 329 -3.38 -19.50 4.99
CA SER A 329 -3.59 -18.06 5.18
C SER A 329 -2.31 -17.22 4.99
N GLU A 330 -1.15 -17.77 5.33
CA GLU A 330 0.15 -17.14 5.05
C GLU A 330 0.50 -17.20 3.58
N GLY A 331 0.17 -18.30 2.89
CA GLY A 331 0.39 -18.46 1.46
C GLY A 331 -0.33 -17.39 0.64
N ASP A 332 -1.61 -17.16 0.87
CA ASP A 332 -2.40 -16.14 0.16
C ASP A 332 -1.85 -14.72 0.40
N TYR A 333 -1.47 -14.42 1.64
CA TYR A 333 -0.86 -13.13 1.97
C TYR A 333 0.47 -12.92 1.27
N ASN A 334 1.31 -13.96 1.22
CA ASN A 334 2.60 -13.90 0.53
C ASN A 334 2.43 -13.66 -0.96
N LEU A 335 1.43 -14.29 -1.60
CA LEU A 335 1.09 -14.04 -3.00
C LEU A 335 0.68 -12.59 -3.23
N THR A 336 -0.18 -12.02 -2.37
CA THR A 336 -0.57 -10.61 -2.45
C THR A 336 0.65 -9.68 -2.37
N ILE A 337 1.59 -9.95 -1.46
CA ILE A 337 2.82 -9.14 -1.35
C ILE A 337 3.69 -9.29 -2.59
N GLN A 338 3.89 -10.52 -3.12
CA GLN A 338 4.66 -10.76 -4.34
C GLN A 338 4.07 -10.05 -5.56
N GLU A 339 2.75 -10.03 -5.70
CA GLU A 339 2.08 -9.28 -6.77
C GLU A 339 2.33 -7.77 -6.68
N LEU A 340 2.33 -7.21 -5.46
CA LEU A 340 2.66 -5.81 -5.23
C LEU A 340 4.14 -5.50 -5.46
N GLN A 341 5.04 -6.42 -5.12
CA GLN A 341 6.46 -6.34 -5.44
C GLN A 341 6.68 -6.33 -6.97
N ALA A 342 6.01 -7.24 -7.69
CA ALA A 342 6.05 -7.28 -9.15
C ALA A 342 5.47 -6.00 -9.78
N MET A 343 4.39 -5.45 -9.21
CA MET A 343 3.84 -4.16 -9.62
C MET A 343 4.89 -3.04 -9.52
N TRP A 344 5.59 -2.96 -8.38
CA TRP A 344 6.66 -1.96 -8.20
C TRP A 344 7.81 -2.17 -9.17
N GLN A 345 8.30 -3.40 -9.32
CA GLN A 345 9.39 -3.74 -10.23
C GLN A 345 9.07 -3.37 -11.67
N ASN A 346 7.86 -3.69 -12.14
CA ASN A 346 7.41 -3.34 -13.48
C ASN A 346 7.31 -1.82 -13.67
N GLY A 347 6.75 -1.09 -12.70
CA GLY A 347 6.63 0.37 -12.75
C GLY A 347 7.99 1.07 -12.71
N ALA A 348 8.90 0.60 -11.88
CA ALA A 348 10.26 1.11 -11.82
C ALA A 348 11.05 0.83 -13.10
N GLY A 349 10.90 -0.35 -13.69
CA GLY A 349 11.46 -0.68 -15.01
C GLY A 349 10.97 0.28 -16.08
N GLN A 350 9.66 0.54 -16.17
CA GLN A 350 9.09 1.54 -17.10
C GLN A 350 9.63 2.95 -16.84
N ALA A 351 9.79 3.33 -15.57
CA ALA A 351 10.33 4.64 -15.20
C ALA A 351 11.78 4.82 -15.67
N LEU A 352 12.63 3.82 -15.49
CA LEU A 352 14.03 3.87 -15.93
C LEU A 352 14.16 3.76 -17.46
N GLU A 353 13.33 2.97 -18.13
CA GLU A 353 13.26 2.94 -19.59
C GLU A 353 12.89 4.32 -20.15
N LEU A 354 11.93 4.98 -19.52
CA LEU A 354 11.53 6.34 -19.88
C LEU A 354 12.67 7.34 -19.65
N CYS A 355 13.43 7.23 -18.55
CA CYS A 355 14.61 8.06 -18.29
C CYS A 355 15.67 7.86 -19.38
N ALA A 356 15.91 6.63 -19.83
CA ALA A 356 16.84 6.35 -20.92
C ALA A 356 16.35 6.96 -22.26
N ALA A 357 15.04 6.89 -22.54
CA ALA A 357 14.45 7.51 -23.74
C ALA A 357 14.55 9.05 -23.70
N LEU A 358 14.22 9.66 -22.58
CA LEU A 358 14.32 11.11 -22.38
C LEU A 358 15.78 11.58 -22.39
N GLY A 359 16.70 10.81 -21.83
CA GLY A 359 18.12 11.09 -21.84
C GLY A 359 18.68 11.22 -23.27
N LYS A 360 18.21 10.38 -24.19
CA LYS A 360 18.56 10.51 -25.63
C LYS A 360 18.06 11.83 -26.23
N VAL A 361 16.83 12.24 -25.89
CA VAL A 361 16.24 13.49 -26.38
C VAL A 361 16.97 14.71 -25.83
N TYR A 362 17.36 14.66 -24.55
CA TYR A 362 18.10 15.74 -23.89
C TYR A 362 19.62 15.71 -24.13
N GLY A 363 20.11 14.78 -24.97
CA GLY A 363 21.55 14.69 -25.31
C GLY A 363 22.43 14.25 -24.13
N MET A 364 21.90 13.46 -23.21
CA MET A 364 22.64 12.89 -22.07
C MET A 364 23.36 11.62 -22.52
N PRO A 365 24.69 11.61 -22.59
CA PRO A 365 25.41 10.44 -23.09
C PRO A 365 25.39 9.30 -22.07
N GLY A 366 25.26 8.06 -22.57
CA GLY A 366 25.41 6.85 -21.76
C GLY A 366 24.17 6.35 -21.04
N LEU A 367 23.03 7.03 -21.15
CA LEU A 367 21.76 6.54 -20.62
C LEU A 367 21.18 5.49 -21.55
N SER A 368 21.37 4.22 -21.23
CA SER A 368 20.71 3.07 -21.86
C SER A 368 20.14 2.19 -20.75
N PHE A 369 19.06 1.49 -21.01
CA PHE A 369 18.41 0.62 -20.06
C PHE A 369 17.86 -0.64 -20.75
N ASP A 370 18.14 -1.80 -20.16
CA ASP A 370 17.56 -3.10 -20.49
C ASP A 370 16.97 -3.68 -19.20
N ALA A 371 15.65 -3.71 -19.09
CA ALA A 371 14.94 -4.13 -17.87
C ALA A 371 15.35 -5.54 -17.40
N GLY A 372 15.76 -6.41 -18.31
CA GLY A 372 16.19 -7.78 -17.97
C GLY A 372 17.59 -7.88 -17.39
N LYS A 373 18.42 -6.84 -17.48
CA LYS A 373 19.84 -6.86 -17.09
C LYS A 373 20.25 -5.74 -16.15
N ASP A 374 19.66 -4.56 -16.35
CA ASP A 374 20.15 -3.33 -15.71
C ASP A 374 19.41 -2.99 -14.40
N LEU A 375 18.34 -3.72 -14.07
CA LEU A 375 17.57 -3.51 -12.82
C LEU A 375 17.53 -4.80 -12.02
N THR A 376 18.09 -4.77 -10.84
CA THR A 376 17.97 -5.85 -9.86
C THR A 376 17.27 -5.30 -8.62
N MET A 377 16.25 -6.00 -8.16
CA MET A 377 15.55 -5.72 -6.91
C MET A 377 15.64 -6.94 -6.02
N ASP A 378 16.14 -6.73 -4.82
CA ASP A 378 16.17 -7.72 -3.76
C ASP A 378 15.07 -7.39 -2.76
N TRP A 379 14.26 -8.37 -2.44
CA TRP A 379 13.12 -8.22 -1.54
C TRP A 379 13.35 -8.86 -0.17
N GLY A 380 14.55 -9.46 0.02
CA GLY A 380 14.86 -10.24 1.20
C GLY A 380 14.00 -11.49 1.35
N ASP A 381 14.27 -12.26 2.37
CA ASP A 381 13.52 -13.48 2.69
C ASP A 381 12.95 -13.52 4.13
N GLY A 382 13.31 -12.53 4.95
CA GLY A 382 13.04 -12.56 6.39
C GLY A 382 11.61 -12.24 6.82
N VAL A 383 10.86 -11.46 6.03
CA VAL A 383 9.47 -11.05 6.38
C VAL A 383 8.42 -12.02 5.85
N LEU A 384 8.68 -12.63 4.70
CA LEU A 384 7.75 -13.52 4.00
C LEU A 384 8.01 -15.00 4.28
N PHE A 385 9.23 -15.36 4.70
CA PHE A 385 9.64 -16.73 4.96
C PHE A 385 10.01 -16.90 6.42
N ASP A 386 9.54 -17.99 7.02
CA ASP A 386 10.03 -18.42 8.32
C ASP A 386 11.48 -18.94 8.18
N ARG A 387 12.43 -18.06 8.45
CA ARG A 387 13.86 -18.35 8.36
C ARG A 387 14.26 -19.57 9.20
N THR A 388 13.58 -19.78 10.32
CA THR A 388 13.79 -20.94 11.18
C THR A 388 13.32 -22.22 10.48
N ARG A 389 12.19 -22.20 9.81
CA ARG A 389 11.66 -23.33 9.06
C ARG A 389 12.57 -23.68 7.88
N THR A 390 12.94 -22.69 7.07
CA THR A 390 13.85 -22.89 5.94
C THR A 390 15.21 -23.39 6.39
N TRP A 391 15.74 -22.89 7.51
CA TRP A 391 16.96 -23.40 8.11
C TRP A 391 16.83 -24.87 8.51
N ASN A 392 15.73 -25.27 9.15
CA ASN A 392 15.48 -26.65 9.54
C ASN A 392 15.36 -27.58 8.30
N GLU A 393 14.75 -27.12 7.22
CA GLU A 393 14.67 -27.83 5.94
C GLU A 393 16.08 -28.00 5.34
N TYR A 394 16.91 -26.97 5.30
CA TYR A 394 18.30 -27.04 4.83
C TYR A 394 19.13 -27.97 5.71
N MET A 395 18.98 -27.90 7.03
CA MET A 395 19.67 -28.81 7.94
C MET A 395 19.25 -30.27 7.74
N SER A 396 17.96 -30.50 7.46
CA SER A 396 17.46 -31.83 7.10
C SER A 396 18.08 -32.34 5.80
N MET A 397 18.18 -31.49 4.75
CA MET A 397 18.82 -31.81 3.49
C MET A 397 20.34 -32.05 3.65
N VAL A 398 21.00 -31.27 4.51
CA VAL A 398 22.43 -31.47 4.83
C VAL A 398 22.63 -32.81 5.55
N THR A 399 21.78 -33.11 6.55
CA THR A 399 21.87 -34.35 7.31
C THR A 399 21.60 -35.59 6.46
N SER A 400 20.69 -35.47 5.46
CA SER A 400 20.40 -36.54 4.50
C SER A 400 21.42 -36.62 3.35
N GLY A 401 22.41 -35.72 3.31
CA GLY A 401 23.45 -35.71 2.27
C GLY A 401 22.98 -35.17 0.92
N LEU A 402 21.81 -34.54 0.85
CA LEU A 402 21.25 -33.96 -0.39
C LEU A 402 21.76 -32.54 -0.68
N LEU A 403 22.17 -31.81 0.36
CA LEU A 403 22.68 -30.45 0.24
C LEU A 403 24.09 -30.35 0.85
N ARG A 404 24.95 -29.58 0.22
CA ARG A 404 26.27 -29.27 0.80
C ARG A 404 26.12 -28.31 1.97
N PRO A 405 26.79 -28.57 3.11
CA PRO A 405 26.69 -27.68 4.28
C PRO A 405 27.11 -26.25 4.01
N GLU A 406 28.06 -26.03 3.10
CA GLU A 406 28.54 -24.70 2.73
C GLU A 406 27.41 -23.84 2.09
N LEU A 407 26.49 -24.47 1.35
CA LEU A 407 25.34 -23.77 0.75
C LEU A 407 24.31 -23.38 1.81
N ALA A 408 24.05 -24.24 2.79
CA ALA A 408 23.17 -23.89 3.90
C ALA A 408 23.73 -22.74 4.73
N LEU A 409 25.05 -22.74 5.00
CA LEU A 409 25.74 -21.66 5.70
C LEU A 409 25.79 -20.38 4.87
N ALA A 410 26.01 -20.48 3.55
CA ALA A 410 25.98 -19.33 2.66
C ALA A 410 24.62 -18.64 2.70
N TRP A 411 23.54 -19.40 2.63
CA TRP A 411 22.19 -18.87 2.75
C TRP A 411 21.94 -18.26 4.14
N TYR A 412 22.35 -18.94 5.22
CA TYR A 412 22.09 -18.46 6.59
C TYR A 412 22.80 -17.14 6.92
N PHE A 413 24.03 -16.98 6.44
CA PHE A 413 24.85 -15.78 6.66
C PHE A 413 24.86 -14.79 5.51
N ASP A 414 24.00 -15.02 4.50
CA ASP A 414 23.87 -14.19 3.30
C ASP A 414 25.24 -13.94 2.59
N LEU A 415 25.99 -15.03 2.39
CA LEU A 415 27.31 -14.99 1.80
C LEU A 415 27.27 -15.33 0.30
N PRO A 416 28.15 -14.68 -0.52
CA PRO A 416 28.27 -15.02 -1.93
C PRO A 416 28.66 -16.50 -2.13
N HIS A 417 27.93 -17.21 -2.99
CA HIS A 417 28.12 -18.66 -3.22
C HIS A 417 28.04 -19.07 -4.70
N ALA A 418 28.14 -18.09 -5.61
CA ALA A 418 28.07 -18.35 -7.04
C ALA A 418 29.27 -19.18 -7.59
N ASP A 419 30.46 -19.06 -6.98
CA ASP A 419 31.70 -19.66 -7.43
C ASP A 419 32.24 -20.72 -6.45
N ALA A 420 32.94 -21.72 -6.99
CA ALA A 420 33.60 -22.75 -6.19
C ALA A 420 34.64 -22.18 -5.20
N ALA A 421 35.27 -21.06 -5.52
CA ALA A 421 36.22 -20.36 -4.65
C ALA A 421 35.53 -19.75 -3.42
N GLN A 422 34.32 -19.19 -3.58
CA GLN A 422 33.51 -18.63 -2.49
C GLN A 422 33.04 -19.75 -1.54
N LEU A 423 32.58 -20.88 -2.07
CA LEU A 423 32.21 -22.03 -1.27
C LEU A 423 33.39 -22.63 -0.49
N ALA A 424 34.57 -22.68 -1.11
CA ALA A 424 35.80 -23.13 -0.44
C ALA A 424 36.20 -22.21 0.73
N LYS A 425 35.99 -20.90 0.58
CA LYS A 425 36.21 -19.90 1.63
C LYS A 425 35.23 -20.13 2.81
N ILE A 426 33.95 -20.30 2.53
CA ILE A 426 32.90 -20.58 3.55
C ILE A 426 33.27 -21.85 4.31
N ARG A 427 33.66 -22.91 3.59
CA ARG A 427 34.08 -24.18 4.20
C ARG A 427 35.25 -23.99 5.14
N LYS A 428 36.25 -23.21 4.75
CA LYS A 428 37.45 -22.96 5.55
C LYS A 428 37.20 -22.11 6.79
N GLU A 429 36.33 -21.10 6.67
CA GLU A 429 36.13 -20.08 7.71
C GLU A 429 35.03 -20.45 8.72
N LEU A 430 33.94 -21.10 8.25
CA LEU A 430 32.75 -21.32 9.05
C LEU A 430 32.49 -22.79 9.43
N MET A 431 33.13 -23.75 8.76
CA MET A 431 32.95 -25.16 9.11
C MET A 431 34.09 -25.67 10.00
N PRO A 432 33.78 -26.46 11.02
CA PRO A 432 34.82 -27.11 11.85
C PRO A 432 35.68 -27.97 10.94
N GLN A 433 37.00 -27.88 11.08
CA GLN A 433 37.91 -28.81 10.40
C GLN A 433 37.59 -30.20 10.86
N ALA A 434 37.24 -31.09 9.95
CA ALA A 434 37.08 -32.49 10.29
C ALA A 434 38.35 -32.97 11.01
N ALA A 435 38.22 -33.45 12.20
CA ALA A 435 39.34 -34.08 12.91
C ALA A 435 39.97 -35.09 11.94
N GLN A 436 41.24 -34.93 11.64
CA GLN A 436 41.96 -35.87 10.81
C GLN A 436 41.77 -37.24 11.44
N ALA A 437 41.07 -38.12 10.73
CA ALA A 437 40.92 -39.48 11.18
C ALA A 437 42.33 -40.06 11.40
N ALA A 438 42.61 -40.41 12.65
CA ALA A 438 43.89 -41.07 12.97
C ALA A 438 44.03 -42.28 12.05
N PRO A 439 45.22 -42.51 11.47
CA PRO A 439 45.42 -43.67 10.62
C PRO A 439 45.13 -44.93 11.42
N ALA A 440 44.25 -45.78 10.89
CA ALA A 440 43.99 -47.09 11.46
C ALA A 440 45.29 -47.90 11.48
N ASN A 441 45.83 -48.19 12.65
CA ASN A 441 46.94 -49.10 12.83
C ASN A 441 46.46 -50.51 12.42
N ASN A 442 46.85 -50.93 11.21
CA ASN A 442 46.82 -52.31 10.81
C ASN A 442 47.98 -53.02 11.50
N GLU A 443 47.76 -53.49 12.71
CA GLU A 443 48.58 -54.58 13.29
C GLU A 443 48.04 -55.92 12.74
N GLU A 444 48.74 -56.42 11.71
CA GLU A 444 48.69 -57.82 11.33
C GLU A 444 49.15 -58.69 12.50
N LYS A 445 48.23 -59.34 13.20
CA LYS A 445 48.58 -60.53 13.97
C LYS A 445 48.59 -61.75 13.07
N LYS A 446 49.82 -62.15 12.66
CA LYS A 446 50.09 -63.51 12.18
C LYS A 446 49.73 -64.50 13.32
N GLY A 447 48.74 -65.30 13.04
CA GLY A 447 48.42 -66.45 13.90
C GLY A 447 49.37 -67.57 13.65
N GLU A 448 49.81 -68.17 14.69
CA GLU A 448 50.38 -69.52 14.67
C GLU A 448 49.34 -70.51 15.08
N THR A 449 49.15 -71.48 14.23
CA THR A 449 48.44 -72.73 14.43
C THR A 449 49.27 -73.59 15.37
N GLN A 450 48.68 -74.12 16.46
CA GLN A 450 49.13 -75.41 16.98
C GLN A 450 47.95 -76.28 17.46
N ILE A 451 47.95 -77.43 16.92
CA ILE A 451 47.16 -78.62 17.11
C ILE A 451 47.56 -79.29 18.48
N GLY A 452 46.60 -79.86 19.17
CA GLY A 452 46.99 -80.88 20.14
C GLY A 452 45.95 -81.24 21.21
N ALA A 453 45.31 -82.43 21.02
CA ALA A 453 44.59 -83.33 21.90
C ALA A 453 43.22 -82.96 22.43
#